data_c9f4115060d084bc395a682ac8deb5ed
#
_entry.id   c9f4115060d084bc395a682ac8deb5ed
#
_cell.length_a   1.000
_cell.length_b   1.000
_cell.length_c   1.000
_cell.angle_alpha   90.00
_cell.angle_beta   90.00
_cell.angle_gamma   90.00
#
_symmetry.space_group_name_H-M   'P 1'
#
loop_
_entity.id
_entity.type
_entity.pdbx_description
1 polymer ?
#
loop_
_entity_poly.entity_id
_entity_poly.type
_entity_poly.pdbx_seq_one_letter_code
_entity_poly.pdbx_strand_id
1 'polypeptide(L)'
;MLEADTAKTLLTLGRDDIVRRLSIGGRRGAESADLGTGQFGVVFLHVPLDAEAPIPSSLVHRISLRLALPNPVDITETVGRTDVNRAPPPVLGPPLTGKGFVAADGCCDTIRHVRALLPLNGSFALAQRFAIDWEQIDGENRLVKGNLSDPKNYTIFGSPVLAVADGTVVSARNDLPEQVPGALPANLPIAEADGRITIDETDKAK
;
A
#
# COMPACT_ATOMS: atom_id res chain seq x y z
N MET A 1 -1.74 -22.16 0.89
CA MET A 1 -0.48 -22.20 1.65
C MET A 1 0.59 -21.43 0.89
N LEU A 2 1.51 -20.81 1.57
CA LEU A 2 2.73 -20.24 1.03
C LEU A 2 3.91 -21.08 1.53
N GLU A 3 4.75 -21.52 0.62
CA GLU A 3 5.88 -22.40 0.91
C GLU A 3 7.19 -21.75 0.44
N ALA A 4 8.27 -21.95 1.19
CA ALA A 4 9.63 -21.59 0.80
C ALA A 4 10.19 -22.64 -0.20
N ASP A 5 11.29 -22.30 -0.85
CA ASP A 5 12.06 -23.21 -1.73
C ASP A 5 12.52 -24.50 -1.03
N THR A 6 12.60 -24.51 0.28
CA THR A 6 12.90 -25.68 1.13
C THR A 6 11.68 -26.54 1.43
N ALA A 7 10.54 -26.30 0.79
CA ALA A 7 9.24 -26.92 1.07
C ALA A 7 8.70 -26.63 2.51
N LYS A 8 9.29 -25.67 3.21
CA LYS A 8 8.79 -25.21 4.51
C LYS A 8 7.54 -24.35 4.32
N THR A 9 6.43 -24.75 4.93
CA THR A 9 5.23 -23.91 4.95
C THR A 9 5.46 -22.68 5.82
N LEU A 10 5.30 -21.50 5.23
CA LEU A 10 5.45 -20.20 5.91
C LEU A 10 4.10 -19.64 6.39
N LEU A 11 3.03 -19.89 5.64
CA LEU A 11 1.70 -19.40 5.94
C LEU A 11 0.64 -20.35 5.39
N THR A 12 -0.36 -20.63 6.20
CA THR A 12 -1.58 -21.33 5.78
C THR A 12 -2.77 -20.43 6.09
N LEU A 13 -3.61 -20.18 5.08
CA LEU A 13 -4.84 -19.40 5.22
C LEU A 13 -6.04 -20.32 4.99
N GLY A 14 -6.97 -20.29 5.92
CA GLY A 14 -8.32 -20.84 5.74
C GLY A 14 -9.20 -19.89 4.91
N ARG A 15 -10.44 -20.34 4.61
CA ARG A 15 -11.39 -19.55 3.81
C ARG A 15 -11.63 -18.15 4.41
N ASP A 16 -11.87 -18.06 5.70
CA ASP A 16 -12.15 -16.78 6.37
C ASP A 16 -10.93 -15.85 6.38
N ASP A 17 -9.73 -16.41 6.50
CA ASP A 17 -8.48 -15.64 6.40
C ASP A 17 -8.30 -15.07 5.00
N ILE A 18 -8.65 -15.85 3.97
CA ILE A 18 -8.62 -15.39 2.59
C ILE A 18 -9.61 -14.25 2.38
N VAL A 19 -10.86 -14.37 2.85
CA VAL A 19 -11.88 -13.31 2.73
C VAL A 19 -11.38 -12.00 3.33
N ARG A 20 -10.77 -12.03 4.50
CA ARG A 20 -10.22 -10.83 5.16
C ARG A 20 -9.07 -10.17 4.38
N ARG A 21 -8.46 -10.89 3.47
CA ARG A 21 -7.26 -10.47 2.70
C ARG A 21 -7.53 -10.32 1.22
N LEU A 22 -8.74 -10.56 0.78
CA LEU A 22 -9.13 -10.60 -0.63
C LEU A 22 -9.66 -9.22 -1.08
N SER A 23 -9.19 -8.78 -2.23
CA SER A 23 -9.80 -7.72 -3.02
C SER A 23 -10.24 -8.28 -4.36
N ILE A 24 -11.50 -8.05 -4.73
CA ILE A 24 -12.08 -8.54 -5.98
C ILE A 24 -12.24 -7.38 -6.95
N GLY A 25 -11.66 -7.52 -8.15
CA GLY A 25 -11.83 -6.55 -9.23
C GLY A 25 -11.48 -5.10 -8.84
N GLY A 26 -10.45 -4.90 -8.02
CA GLY A 26 -10.05 -3.59 -7.53
C GLY A 26 -10.89 -3.01 -6.39
N ARG A 27 -11.93 -3.71 -5.95
CA ARG A 27 -12.70 -3.33 -4.74
C ARG A 27 -11.93 -3.71 -3.48
N ARG A 28 -12.03 -2.86 -2.47
CA ARG A 28 -11.51 -3.19 -1.13
C ARG A 28 -12.51 -4.10 -0.42
N GLY A 29 -11.98 -5.18 0.15
CA GLY A 29 -12.76 -6.17 0.89
C GLY A 29 -13.54 -7.12 -0.03
N ALA A 30 -13.96 -8.22 0.56
CA ALA A 30 -14.79 -9.23 -0.06
C ALA A 30 -15.74 -9.80 1.00
N GLU A 31 -16.96 -10.12 0.60
CA GLU A 31 -17.95 -10.78 1.46
C GLU A 31 -17.75 -12.30 1.47
N SER A 32 -17.17 -12.84 0.41
CA SER A 32 -16.85 -14.27 0.29
C SER A 32 -15.56 -14.47 -0.51
N ALA A 33 -15.03 -15.68 -0.49
CA ALA A 33 -13.89 -16.10 -1.32
C ALA A 33 -14.35 -16.69 -2.67
N ASP A 34 -15.59 -16.44 -3.08
CA ASP A 34 -16.14 -16.94 -4.32
C ASP A 34 -15.90 -15.93 -5.45
N LEU A 35 -15.40 -16.41 -6.58
CA LEU A 35 -15.19 -15.61 -7.78
C LEU A 35 -16.17 -16.07 -8.86
N GLY A 36 -16.87 -15.13 -9.46
CA GLY A 36 -17.69 -15.37 -10.64
C GLY A 36 -16.86 -15.43 -11.91
N THR A 37 -17.52 -15.82 -13.01
CA THR A 37 -16.90 -15.85 -14.33
C THR A 37 -16.30 -14.49 -14.71
N GLY A 38 -15.04 -14.50 -15.15
CA GLY A 38 -14.34 -13.27 -15.55
C GLY A 38 -13.88 -12.38 -14.37
N GLN A 39 -14.14 -12.78 -13.13
CA GLN A 39 -13.61 -12.08 -11.95
C GLN A 39 -12.21 -12.60 -11.60
N PHE A 40 -11.44 -11.72 -11.00
CA PHE A 40 -10.16 -12.07 -10.38
C PHE A 40 -10.12 -11.53 -8.95
N GLY A 41 -9.31 -12.17 -8.14
CA GLY A 41 -9.07 -11.75 -6.76
C GLY A 41 -7.59 -11.57 -6.48
N VAL A 42 -7.26 -10.60 -5.66
CA VAL A 42 -5.91 -10.37 -5.13
C VAL A 42 -5.93 -10.63 -3.64
N VAL A 43 -5.12 -11.58 -3.18
CA VAL A 43 -4.97 -11.90 -1.77
C VAL A 43 -3.69 -11.25 -1.26
N PHE A 44 -3.82 -10.34 -0.31
CA PHE A 44 -2.67 -9.66 0.29
C PHE A 44 -2.05 -10.53 1.38
N LEU A 45 -0.77 -10.81 1.23
CA LEU A 45 -0.02 -11.63 2.18
C LEU A 45 1.01 -10.79 2.93
N HIS A 46 1.02 -10.95 4.24
CA HIS A 46 2.07 -10.45 5.12
C HIS A 46 2.58 -11.62 5.94
N VAL A 47 3.84 -11.95 5.78
CA VAL A 47 4.45 -13.13 6.39
C VAL A 47 5.66 -12.68 7.20
N PRO A 48 5.52 -12.48 8.51
CA PRO A 48 6.66 -12.22 9.36
C PRO A 48 7.53 -13.49 9.45
N LEU A 49 8.81 -13.32 9.36
CA LEU A 49 9.80 -14.36 9.65
C LEU A 49 10.45 -14.05 11.00
N ASP A 50 10.86 -15.10 11.71
CA ASP A 50 11.68 -14.92 12.90
C ASP A 50 12.99 -14.21 12.52
N ALA A 51 13.52 -13.36 13.39
CA ALA A 51 14.69 -12.55 13.12
C ALA A 51 15.92 -13.37 12.69
N GLU A 52 16.06 -14.57 13.24
CA GLU A 52 17.18 -15.49 12.95
C GLU A 52 16.83 -16.50 11.84
N ALA A 53 15.62 -16.45 11.29
CA ALA A 53 15.23 -17.39 10.24
C ALA A 53 15.91 -17.03 8.93
N PRO A 54 16.44 -18.02 8.19
CA PRO A 54 17.00 -17.75 6.88
C PRO A 54 15.89 -17.25 5.94
N ILE A 55 16.18 -16.18 5.22
CA ILE A 55 15.29 -15.66 4.18
C ILE A 55 15.30 -16.65 3.01
N PRO A 56 14.15 -17.22 2.59
CA PRO A 56 14.09 -18.14 1.47
C PRO A 56 14.53 -17.47 0.16
N SER A 57 15.06 -18.25 -0.79
CA SER A 57 15.43 -17.72 -2.09
C SER A 57 14.22 -17.55 -3.01
N SER A 58 13.20 -18.35 -2.85
CA SER A 58 11.95 -18.23 -3.60
C SER A 58 10.74 -18.72 -2.79
N LEU A 59 9.57 -18.32 -3.25
CA LEU A 59 8.28 -18.66 -2.67
C LEU A 59 7.41 -19.30 -3.74
N VAL A 60 6.53 -20.23 -3.33
CA VAL A 60 5.47 -20.79 -4.16
C VAL A 60 4.15 -20.80 -3.42
N HIS A 61 3.05 -20.77 -4.14
CA HIS A 61 1.72 -20.87 -3.58
C HIS A 61 1.13 -22.25 -3.88
N ARG A 62 0.61 -22.91 -2.84
CA ARG A 62 -0.26 -24.06 -3.00
C ARG A 62 -1.69 -23.59 -2.78
N ILE A 63 -2.49 -23.59 -3.84
CA ILE A 63 -3.85 -23.08 -3.84
C ILE A 63 -4.81 -24.24 -4.00
N SER A 64 -5.75 -24.39 -3.05
CA SER A 64 -6.88 -25.31 -3.17
C SER A 64 -8.13 -24.50 -3.47
N LEU A 65 -8.86 -24.86 -4.49
CA LEU A 65 -10.08 -24.22 -4.93
C LEU A 65 -11.10 -25.25 -5.39
N ARG A 66 -12.37 -24.85 -5.38
CA ARG A 66 -13.48 -25.63 -5.91
C ARG A 66 -14.05 -24.93 -7.13
N LEU A 67 -13.99 -25.59 -8.26
CA LEU A 67 -14.74 -25.17 -9.45
C LEU A 67 -16.20 -25.62 -9.29
N ALA A 68 -17.12 -24.68 -9.47
CA ALA A 68 -18.55 -24.94 -9.24
C ALA A 68 -19.27 -25.48 -10.48
N LEU A 69 -18.77 -25.27 -11.68
CA LEU A 69 -19.45 -25.55 -12.96
C LEU A 69 -18.58 -26.35 -13.90
N PRO A 70 -19.18 -27.18 -14.79
CA PRO A 70 -20.57 -27.68 -14.75
C PRO A 70 -20.80 -28.72 -13.64
N ASN A 71 -19.74 -29.40 -13.23
CA ASN A 71 -19.71 -30.35 -12.11
C ASN A 71 -18.70 -29.87 -11.07
N PRO A 72 -19.03 -29.84 -9.78
CA PRO A 72 -18.10 -29.42 -8.75
C PRO A 72 -16.84 -30.30 -8.71
N VAL A 73 -15.68 -29.68 -8.80
CA VAL A 73 -14.36 -30.34 -8.74
C VAL A 73 -13.44 -29.58 -7.82
N ASP A 74 -12.82 -30.30 -6.88
CA ASP A 74 -11.78 -29.74 -6.03
C ASP A 74 -10.41 -29.89 -6.74
N ILE A 75 -9.70 -28.78 -6.83
CA ILE A 75 -8.39 -28.67 -7.50
C ILE A 75 -7.37 -28.16 -6.49
N THR A 76 -6.18 -28.71 -6.50
CA THR A 76 -5.03 -28.18 -5.77
C THR A 76 -3.87 -28.01 -6.73
N GLU A 77 -3.35 -26.79 -6.82
CA GLU A 77 -2.28 -26.42 -7.72
C GLU A 77 -1.14 -25.74 -6.96
N THR A 78 0.08 -25.98 -7.44
CA THR A 78 1.28 -25.26 -6.99
C THR A 78 1.67 -24.26 -8.07
N VAL A 79 1.58 -22.99 -7.76
CA VAL A 79 1.69 -21.91 -8.75
C VAL A 79 2.47 -20.72 -8.20
N GLY A 80 2.78 -19.77 -9.07
CA GLY A 80 3.27 -18.45 -8.70
C GLY A 80 4.63 -18.47 -8.03
N ARG A 81 5.57 -19.28 -8.54
CA ARG A 81 6.96 -19.22 -8.07
C ARG A 81 7.49 -17.79 -8.26
N THR A 82 8.00 -17.22 -7.17
CA THR A 82 8.54 -15.87 -7.14
C THR A 82 9.87 -15.88 -6.39
N ASP A 83 10.90 -15.29 -6.98
CA ASP A 83 12.18 -15.11 -6.31
C ASP A 83 12.08 -14.00 -5.26
N VAL A 84 12.72 -14.22 -4.13
CA VAL A 84 12.71 -13.27 -3.02
C VAL A 84 13.87 -12.30 -3.18
N ASN A 85 13.55 -11.00 -3.23
CA ASN A 85 14.58 -9.97 -3.14
C ASN A 85 15.13 -9.94 -1.70
N ARG A 86 16.39 -10.33 -1.54
CA ARG A 86 17.10 -10.38 -0.25
C ARG A 86 18.01 -9.18 -0.02
N ALA A 87 17.96 -8.18 -0.89
CA ALA A 87 18.66 -6.93 -0.63
C ALA A 87 18.16 -6.30 0.68
N PRO A 88 19.05 -5.73 1.48
CA PRO A 88 18.65 -5.03 2.70
C PRO A 88 17.69 -3.88 2.33
N PRO A 89 16.64 -3.65 3.13
CA PRO A 89 15.76 -2.51 2.90
C PRO A 89 16.56 -1.20 3.07
N PRO A 90 16.25 -0.15 2.31
CA PRO A 90 16.88 1.15 2.51
C PRO A 90 16.53 1.70 3.89
N VAL A 91 17.52 2.31 4.55
CA VAL A 91 17.32 3.07 5.78
C VAL A 91 17.11 4.52 5.39
N LEU A 92 15.92 5.03 5.68
CA LEU A 92 15.52 6.40 5.35
C LEU A 92 15.55 7.29 6.60
N GLY A 93 15.92 8.54 6.42
CA GLY A 93 15.75 9.58 7.43
C GLY A 93 14.30 10.03 7.59
N PRO A 94 13.99 10.84 8.61
CA PRO A 94 12.66 11.43 8.75
C PRO A 94 12.44 12.51 7.69
N PRO A 95 11.25 12.53 7.04
CA PRO A 95 10.92 13.58 6.07
C PRO A 95 10.57 14.92 6.71
N LEU A 96 10.38 14.96 8.02
CA LEU A 96 9.93 16.11 8.78
C LEU A 96 10.75 16.26 10.07
N THR A 97 10.89 17.48 10.56
CA THR A 97 11.57 17.79 11.82
C THR A 97 10.67 18.58 12.74
N GLY A 98 10.79 18.34 14.05
CA GLY A 98 10.01 19.04 15.07
C GLY A 98 9.22 18.09 15.97
N LYS A 99 8.08 18.56 16.48
CA LYS A 99 7.26 17.83 17.45
C LYS A 99 5.82 17.67 16.94
N GLY A 100 5.12 16.70 17.51
CA GLY A 100 3.69 16.48 17.25
C GLY A 100 3.38 15.77 15.96
N PHE A 101 4.36 15.23 15.25
CA PHE A 101 4.10 14.46 14.03
C PHE A 101 3.54 13.08 14.35
N VAL A 102 2.57 12.67 13.55
CA VAL A 102 1.89 11.38 13.60
C VAL A 102 2.05 10.71 12.25
N ALA A 103 2.54 9.49 12.23
CA ALA A 103 2.58 8.66 11.04
C ALA A 103 1.27 7.86 10.93
N ALA A 104 0.35 8.34 10.11
CA ALA A 104 -0.92 7.67 9.86
C ALA A 104 -0.84 6.77 8.61
N ASP A 105 -1.66 5.73 8.57
CA ASP A 105 -1.73 4.77 7.45
C ASP A 105 -0.37 4.19 6.97
N GLY A 106 0.67 4.26 7.81
CA GLY A 106 2.04 4.01 7.41
C GLY A 106 2.51 2.56 7.43
N CYS A 107 1.95 1.71 8.21
CA CYS A 107 2.26 0.29 8.38
C CYS A 107 1.09 -0.36 9.12
N CYS A 108 0.83 -1.55 9.04
CA CYS A 108 1.32 -2.73 8.39
C CYS A 108 0.14 -3.47 7.74
N ASP A 109 0.09 -4.75 7.64
CA ASP A 109 -0.79 -5.64 6.87
C ASP A 109 -2.24 -5.17 6.55
N THR A 110 -2.99 -4.61 7.49
CA THR A 110 -4.40 -4.20 7.30
C THR A 110 -4.58 -2.73 6.95
N ILE A 111 -3.52 -1.96 6.91
CA ILE A 111 -3.53 -0.54 6.63
C ILE A 111 -3.91 -0.27 5.17
N ARG A 112 -4.64 0.82 4.95
CA ARG A 112 -5.19 1.21 3.66
C ARG A 112 -4.13 1.28 2.56
N HIS A 113 -2.98 1.89 2.80
CA HIS A 113 -1.92 2.06 1.81
C HIS A 113 -1.31 0.73 1.37
N VAL A 114 -1.04 -0.19 2.29
CA VAL A 114 -0.48 -1.51 1.99
C VAL A 114 -1.36 -2.31 1.04
N ARG A 115 -2.68 -2.07 1.07
CA ARG A 115 -3.68 -2.77 0.26
C ARG A 115 -4.30 -1.90 -0.83
N ALA A 116 -3.77 -0.72 -1.09
CA ALA A 116 -4.25 0.17 -2.15
C ALA A 116 -3.85 -0.36 -3.52
N LEU A 117 -4.67 -1.25 -4.07
CA LEU A 117 -4.52 -1.77 -5.43
C LEU A 117 -5.19 -0.81 -6.40
N LEU A 118 -4.39 -0.15 -7.24
CA LEU A 118 -4.85 0.86 -8.18
C LEU A 118 -4.72 0.37 -9.62
N PRO A 119 -5.77 0.52 -10.46
CA PRO A 119 -5.70 0.25 -11.89
C PRO A 119 -5.01 1.43 -12.60
N LEU A 120 -3.73 1.30 -12.87
CA LEU A 120 -2.93 2.34 -13.53
C LEU A 120 -2.46 1.86 -14.91
N ASN A 121 -2.79 2.60 -15.96
CA ASN A 121 -2.32 2.34 -17.34
C ASN A 121 -2.53 0.88 -17.79
N GLY A 122 -3.68 0.30 -17.50
CA GLY A 122 -4.02 -1.08 -17.88
C GLY A 122 -3.36 -2.18 -17.03
N SER A 123 -2.68 -1.82 -15.97
CA SER A 123 -2.06 -2.73 -15.01
C SER A 123 -2.50 -2.41 -13.59
N PHE A 124 -2.38 -3.38 -12.68
CA PHE A 124 -2.60 -3.13 -11.26
C PHE A 124 -1.28 -2.83 -10.55
N ALA A 125 -1.27 -1.79 -9.74
CA ALA A 125 -0.11 -1.39 -8.97
C ALA A 125 -0.48 -1.16 -7.50
N LEU A 126 0.44 -1.47 -6.59
CA LEU A 126 0.38 -1.10 -5.18
C LEU A 126 1.18 0.19 -4.98
N ALA A 127 0.74 1.27 -5.63
CA ALA A 127 1.48 2.53 -5.73
C ALA A 127 1.77 3.16 -4.35
N GLN A 128 0.91 2.93 -3.37
CA GLN A 128 1.02 3.50 -2.02
C GLN A 128 1.53 2.50 -0.97
N ARG A 129 2.07 1.33 -1.38
CA ARG A 129 2.40 0.25 -0.44
C ARG A 129 3.29 0.68 0.74
N PHE A 130 4.18 1.63 0.52
CA PHE A 130 5.14 2.11 1.52
C PHE A 130 4.90 3.58 1.90
N ALA A 131 3.77 4.15 1.46
CA ALA A 131 3.43 5.53 1.81
C ALA A 131 3.04 5.65 3.28
N ILE A 132 3.32 6.81 3.84
CA ILE A 132 2.93 7.22 5.18
C ILE A 132 2.20 8.56 5.04
N ASP A 133 0.98 8.65 5.59
CA ASP A 133 0.30 9.93 5.75
C ASP A 133 0.85 10.61 7.00
N TRP A 134 1.60 11.67 6.78
CA TRP A 134 2.14 12.44 7.88
C TRP A 134 1.16 13.53 8.29
N GLU A 135 0.81 13.55 9.54
CA GLU A 135 -0.03 14.57 10.18
C GLU A 135 0.75 15.24 11.29
N GLN A 136 0.29 16.43 11.72
CA GLN A 136 0.88 17.10 12.88
C GLN A 136 -0.22 17.59 13.81
N ILE A 137 -0.07 17.31 15.11
CA ILE A 137 -0.93 17.81 16.16
C ILE A 137 -0.26 18.98 16.86
N ASP A 138 -1.07 19.96 17.27
CA ASP A 138 -0.63 21.10 18.10
C ASP A 138 -0.53 20.71 19.60
N GLY A 139 -0.20 21.67 20.44
CA GLY A 139 -0.11 21.47 21.91
C GLY A 139 -1.44 21.10 22.58
N GLU A 140 -2.55 21.17 21.89
CA GLU A 140 -3.89 20.78 22.34
C GLU A 140 -4.41 19.51 21.65
N ASN A 141 -3.52 18.76 20.99
CA ASN A 141 -3.80 17.54 20.22
C ASN A 141 -4.78 17.75 19.06
N ARG A 142 -4.74 18.90 18.39
CA ARG A 142 -5.58 19.18 17.23
C ARG A 142 -4.77 19.12 15.95
N LEU A 143 -5.33 18.49 14.94
CA LEU A 143 -4.79 18.49 13.57
C LEU A 143 -5.10 19.80 12.84
N VAL A 144 -6.26 20.40 13.13
CA VAL A 144 -6.81 21.56 12.44
C VAL A 144 -7.33 22.58 13.43
N LYS A 145 -7.12 23.86 13.14
CA LYS A 145 -7.67 24.97 13.90
C LYS A 145 -8.44 25.92 12.98
N GLY A 146 -9.76 25.70 12.86
CA GLY A 146 -10.64 26.50 12.03
C GLY A 146 -11.36 25.71 10.95
N ASN A 147 -11.46 26.25 9.74
CA ASN A 147 -12.16 25.63 8.63
C ASN A 147 -11.38 24.43 8.07
N LEU A 148 -11.99 23.24 8.09
CA LEU A 148 -11.42 22.00 7.60
C LEU A 148 -11.13 22.00 6.08
N SER A 149 -11.80 22.86 5.32
CA SER A 149 -11.62 22.96 3.87
C SER A 149 -10.47 23.90 3.48
N ASP A 150 -9.82 24.56 4.44
CA ASP A 150 -8.68 25.41 4.19
C ASP A 150 -7.39 24.72 4.66
N PRO A 151 -6.48 24.35 3.74
CA PRO A 151 -5.24 23.66 4.11
C PRO A 151 -4.37 24.46 5.08
N LYS A 152 -4.46 25.79 5.07
CA LYS A 152 -3.69 26.66 5.97
C LYS A 152 -4.07 26.54 7.44
N ASN A 153 -5.23 25.96 7.73
CA ASN A 153 -5.69 25.70 9.10
C ASN A 153 -5.14 24.38 9.69
N TYR A 154 -4.46 23.58 8.87
CA TYR A 154 -3.83 22.35 9.34
C TYR A 154 -2.49 22.65 10.00
N THR A 155 -2.23 22.04 11.16
CA THR A 155 -1.00 22.26 11.94
C THR A 155 0.27 21.98 11.14
N ILE A 156 0.22 20.99 10.25
CA ILE A 156 1.35 20.60 9.40
C ILE A 156 1.60 21.56 8.22
N PHE A 157 0.63 22.42 7.88
CA PHE A 157 0.75 23.28 6.69
C PHE A 157 1.99 24.17 6.73
N GLY A 158 2.75 24.16 5.65
CA GLY A 158 3.99 24.93 5.54
C GLY A 158 5.19 24.37 6.29
N SER A 159 5.08 23.17 6.87
CA SER A 159 6.23 22.50 7.46
C SER A 159 7.25 22.14 6.38
N PRO A 160 8.57 22.35 6.63
CA PRO A 160 9.60 21.92 5.69
C PRO A 160 9.61 20.41 5.51
N VAL A 161 9.66 19.95 4.26
CA VAL A 161 9.85 18.54 3.92
C VAL A 161 11.31 18.30 3.55
N LEU A 162 11.90 17.29 4.11
CA LEU A 162 13.31 16.94 3.94
C LEU A 162 13.48 15.75 3.00
N ALA A 163 14.56 15.75 2.23
CA ALA A 163 14.99 14.54 1.54
C ALA A 163 15.35 13.47 2.56
N VAL A 164 14.78 12.28 2.40
CA VAL A 164 14.95 11.16 3.35
C VAL A 164 16.21 10.36 3.12
N ALA A 165 16.91 10.60 2.00
CA ALA A 165 18.18 9.99 1.62
C ALA A 165 18.87 10.86 0.56
N ASP A 166 20.15 10.57 0.32
CA ASP A 166 20.86 11.15 -0.82
C ASP A 166 20.23 10.71 -2.14
N GLY A 167 20.11 11.63 -3.07
CA GLY A 167 19.46 11.36 -4.36
C GLY A 167 19.71 12.46 -5.38
N THR A 168 19.24 12.22 -6.60
CA THR A 168 19.24 13.22 -7.68
C THR A 168 17.81 13.62 -7.98
N VAL A 169 17.51 14.91 -7.99
CA VAL A 169 16.22 15.43 -8.43
C VAL A 169 16.06 15.22 -9.93
N VAL A 170 15.10 14.41 -10.31
CA VAL A 170 14.82 14.11 -11.74
C VAL A 170 13.70 14.96 -12.30
N SER A 171 12.84 15.51 -11.44
CA SER A 171 11.74 16.41 -11.82
C SER A 171 11.37 17.30 -10.65
N ALA A 172 10.95 18.52 -10.90
CA ALA A 172 10.41 19.45 -9.91
C ALA A 172 9.23 20.23 -10.54
N ARG A 173 8.11 20.27 -9.83
CA ARG A 173 6.91 21.02 -10.23
C ARG A 173 6.52 21.99 -9.11
N ASN A 174 6.10 23.18 -9.50
CA ASN A 174 5.63 24.21 -8.57
C ASN A 174 4.41 24.98 -9.11
N ASP A 175 3.65 24.34 -9.97
CA ASP A 175 2.50 24.92 -10.71
C ASP A 175 1.16 24.29 -10.29
N LEU A 176 1.17 23.41 -9.28
CA LEU A 176 -0.06 22.79 -8.79
C LEU A 176 -0.79 23.71 -7.82
N PRO A 177 -2.13 23.86 -7.95
CA PRO A 177 -2.92 24.63 -7.02
C PRO A 177 -3.04 23.92 -5.67
N GLU A 178 -3.20 24.71 -4.60
CA GLU A 178 -3.58 24.13 -3.29
C GLU A 178 -4.91 23.38 -3.41
N GLN A 179 -4.94 22.18 -2.83
CA GLN A 179 -6.12 21.32 -2.86
C GLN A 179 -6.99 21.53 -1.64
N VAL A 180 -8.29 21.40 -1.81
CA VAL A 180 -9.23 21.37 -0.68
C VAL A 180 -9.07 20.03 0.06
N PRO A 181 -8.71 20.03 1.35
CA PRO A 181 -8.55 18.80 2.10
C PRO A 181 -9.78 17.91 2.03
N GLY A 182 -9.56 16.60 1.75
CA GLY A 182 -10.61 15.61 1.59
C GLY A 182 -11.33 15.62 0.23
N ALA A 183 -11.05 16.58 -0.65
CA ALA A 183 -11.58 16.60 -2.01
C ALA A 183 -10.59 16.01 -3.02
N LEU A 184 -11.09 15.25 -4.00
CA LEU A 184 -10.27 14.84 -5.13
C LEU A 184 -10.09 16.03 -6.09
N PRO A 185 -8.89 16.24 -6.65
CA PRO A 185 -8.63 17.30 -7.61
C PRO A 185 -9.50 17.12 -8.87
N ALA A 186 -10.41 18.06 -9.13
CA ALA A 186 -11.37 17.96 -10.23
C ALA A 186 -10.74 18.02 -11.63
N ASN A 187 -9.54 18.56 -11.73
CA ASN A 187 -8.88 18.88 -13.01
C ASN A 187 -7.63 18.05 -13.31
N LEU A 188 -7.38 17.02 -12.51
CA LEU A 188 -6.22 16.14 -12.72
C LEU A 188 -6.67 14.79 -13.25
N PRO A 189 -5.90 14.16 -14.17
CA PRO A 189 -6.12 12.79 -14.55
C PRO A 189 -6.17 11.89 -13.30
N ILE A 190 -7.04 10.89 -13.29
CA ILE A 190 -7.21 9.97 -12.13
C ILE A 190 -5.87 9.37 -11.68
N ALA A 191 -4.99 9.05 -12.63
CA ALA A 191 -3.66 8.51 -12.32
C ALA A 191 -2.74 9.52 -11.59
N GLU A 192 -2.95 10.81 -11.76
CA GLU A 192 -2.20 11.86 -11.06
C GLU A 192 -2.84 12.17 -9.69
N ALA A 193 -4.17 12.10 -9.59
CA ALA A 193 -4.89 12.23 -8.34
C ALA A 193 -4.58 11.07 -7.35
N ASP A 194 -4.24 9.88 -7.86
CA ASP A 194 -3.99 8.66 -7.08
C ASP A 194 -2.52 8.50 -6.64
N GLY A 195 -1.72 9.54 -6.62
CA GLY A 195 -0.41 9.46 -5.97
C GLY A 195 0.81 9.87 -6.79
N ARG A 196 0.69 10.14 -8.11
CA ARG A 196 1.83 10.72 -8.87
C ARG A 196 2.18 12.12 -8.42
N ILE A 197 1.20 12.84 -7.91
CA ILE A 197 1.37 14.19 -7.38
C ILE A 197 2.27 14.17 -6.15
N THR A 198 2.13 13.15 -5.29
CA THR A 198 2.96 12.98 -4.09
C THR A 198 4.44 12.76 -4.41
N ILE A 199 4.75 12.13 -5.54
CA ILE A 199 6.14 11.91 -5.97
C ILE A 199 6.76 13.22 -6.48
N ASP A 200 6.00 13.99 -7.26
CA ASP A 200 6.45 15.29 -7.79
C ASP A 200 6.53 16.36 -6.69
N GLU A 201 5.74 16.25 -5.63
CA GLU A 201 5.78 17.18 -4.49
C GLU A 201 6.95 16.95 -3.54
N THR A 202 7.45 15.74 -3.42
CA THR A 202 8.67 15.46 -2.64
C THR A 202 9.91 16.14 -3.24
N ASP A 203 9.90 16.43 -4.54
CA ASP A 203 10.97 17.17 -5.21
C ASP A 203 11.01 18.67 -4.84
N LYS A 204 9.96 19.20 -4.21
CA LYS A 204 9.89 20.59 -3.75
C LYS A 204 10.62 20.83 -2.41
N ALA A 205 11.03 19.78 -1.74
CA ALA A 205 11.68 19.83 -0.43
C ALA A 205 13.19 20.14 -0.52
N LYS A 206 13.54 21.19 -1.27
CA LYS A 206 14.92 21.69 -1.36
C LYS A 206 15.06 23.09 -0.85
#